data_ae5b40dfbd6db2b02594c26cdaeb5b44
#
_entry.id   ae5b40dfbd6db2b02594c26cdaeb5b44
#
_cell.length_a   1.000
_cell.length_b   1.000
_cell.length_c   1.000
_cell.angle_alpha   90.00
_cell.angle_beta   90.00
_cell.angle_gamma   90.00
#
_symmetry.space_group_name_H-M   'P 1'
#
loop_
_entity.id
_entity.type
_entity.pdbx_description
1 polymer ?
#
loop_
_entity_poly.entity_id
_entity_poly.type
_entity_poly.pdbx_seq_one_letter_code
_entity_poly.pdbx_strand_id
1 'polypeptide(L)'
;MTKQNLIRGLGLSLIIAGCATLESGGEFTSGRRALMSGDSAAALTYFEPIAKRDPNYIAPFSSFRESIWTYLGRAQYQSGKLVEAKSSLERALSQIPNDSVAKLYLALTNLRLQTTEKATNPFTLQDISFALRERVEPKRVAALVRERGVAFDLTAESESQLRKAGADDFLIDEIKKIRADALKQRKTSESQLGQSTKELAAALTAIRDQLDYLNSTRQGIFWDPNKEIRSQIQTGLSLLSAPQPDWQKALSTGEWIGQRIEEEIDLARRDEAEELRRQERR
;
A
#
# COMPACT_ATOMS: atom_id res chain seq x y z
N MET A 1 17.74 5.80 -55.52
CA MET A 1 16.71 5.72 -54.47
C MET A 1 15.98 7.01 -54.44
N THR A 2 14.74 7.01 -54.94
CA THR A 2 13.91 8.20 -55.19
C THR A 2 13.22 8.67 -53.91
N LYS A 3 13.07 9.99 -53.77
CA LYS A 3 12.40 10.66 -52.59
C LYS A 3 11.03 10.12 -52.22
N GLN A 4 10.35 9.40 -53.09
CA GLN A 4 9.04 8.75 -52.84
C GLN A 4 9.09 7.57 -51.88
N ASN A 5 10.21 6.85 -51.74
CA ASN A 5 10.31 5.71 -50.82
C ASN A 5 10.54 6.13 -49.35
N LEU A 6 11.06 7.36 -49.12
CA LEU A 6 11.28 7.89 -47.76
C LEU A 6 9.99 8.32 -47.09
N ILE A 7 9.04 8.86 -47.89
CA ILE A 7 7.74 9.33 -47.36
C ILE A 7 6.81 8.17 -46.98
N ARG A 8 6.90 7.03 -47.71
CA ARG A 8 6.10 5.84 -47.41
C ARG A 8 6.52 5.14 -46.10
N GLY A 9 7.81 5.19 -45.75
CA GLY A 9 8.32 4.60 -44.50
C GLY A 9 7.94 5.39 -43.25
N LEU A 10 7.87 6.72 -43.35
CA LEU A 10 7.49 7.58 -42.23
C LEU A 10 5.99 7.54 -41.93
N GLY A 11 5.13 7.38 -42.93
CA GLY A 11 3.67 7.27 -42.76
C GLY A 11 3.24 5.99 -42.06
N LEU A 12 3.93 4.88 -42.32
CA LEU A 12 3.59 3.58 -41.70
C LEU A 12 3.97 3.51 -40.22
N SER A 13 5.06 4.15 -39.82
CA SER A 13 5.52 4.19 -38.42
C SER A 13 4.62 5.06 -37.53
N LEU A 14 4.01 6.11 -38.07
CA LEU A 14 3.07 6.96 -37.34
C LEU A 14 1.70 6.27 -37.09
N ILE A 15 1.25 5.41 -38.01
CA ILE A 15 -0.02 4.68 -37.87
C ILE A 15 0.08 3.61 -36.79
N ILE A 16 1.24 2.92 -36.68
CA ILE A 16 1.46 1.88 -35.67
C ILE A 16 1.50 2.49 -34.25
N ALA A 17 2.13 3.65 -34.08
CA ALA A 17 2.19 4.34 -32.79
C ALA A 17 0.80 4.85 -32.35
N GLY A 18 -0.06 5.29 -33.28
CA GLY A 18 -1.41 5.76 -32.98
C GLY A 18 -2.37 4.66 -32.54
N CYS A 19 -2.24 3.45 -33.07
CA CYS A 19 -3.10 2.32 -32.68
C CYS A 19 -2.76 1.81 -31.25
N ALA A 20 -1.50 1.78 -30.87
CA ALA A 20 -1.08 1.31 -29.56
C ALA A 20 -1.58 2.22 -28.41
N THR A 21 -1.64 3.52 -28.63
CA THR A 21 -2.14 4.49 -27.62
C THR A 21 -3.67 4.45 -27.45
N LEU A 22 -4.41 4.20 -28.53
CA LEU A 22 -5.87 4.04 -28.48
C LEU A 22 -6.27 2.75 -27.77
N GLU A 23 -5.58 1.65 -28.01
CA GLU A 23 -5.82 0.37 -27.37
C GLU A 23 -5.55 0.44 -25.85
N SER A 24 -4.43 1.05 -25.45
CA SER A 24 -4.09 1.25 -24.03
C SER A 24 -5.13 2.11 -23.30
N GLY A 25 -5.73 3.09 -23.97
CA GLY A 25 -6.78 3.94 -23.39
C GLY A 25 -8.07 3.20 -23.07
N GLY A 26 -8.49 2.26 -23.95
CA GLY A 26 -9.67 1.43 -23.72
C GLY A 26 -9.48 0.40 -22.60
N GLU A 27 -8.33 -0.29 -22.61
CA GLU A 27 -7.92 -1.22 -21.55
C GLU A 27 -7.82 -0.51 -20.19
N PHE A 28 -7.18 0.64 -20.15
CA PHE A 28 -7.04 1.44 -18.94
C PHE A 28 -8.39 1.83 -18.34
N THR A 29 -9.33 2.28 -19.18
CA THR A 29 -10.69 2.63 -18.73
C THR A 29 -11.43 1.43 -18.15
N SER A 30 -11.26 0.24 -18.74
CA SER A 30 -11.84 -1.01 -18.25
C SER A 30 -11.22 -1.42 -16.92
N GLY A 31 -9.90 -1.34 -16.81
CA GLY A 31 -9.18 -1.59 -15.55
C GLY A 31 -9.61 -0.66 -14.43
N ARG A 32 -9.77 0.65 -14.71
CA ARG A 32 -10.30 1.61 -13.73
C ARG A 32 -11.71 1.25 -13.28
N ARG A 33 -12.60 0.90 -14.19
CA ARG A 33 -13.97 0.50 -13.85
C ARG A 33 -13.98 -0.72 -12.93
N ALA A 34 -13.15 -1.72 -13.23
CA ALA A 34 -12.97 -2.90 -12.37
C ALA A 34 -12.44 -2.52 -10.99
N LEU A 35 -11.43 -1.63 -10.91
CA LEU A 35 -10.89 -1.15 -9.64
C LEU A 35 -11.94 -0.43 -8.80
N MET A 36 -12.76 0.43 -9.40
CA MET A 36 -13.83 1.17 -8.73
C MET A 36 -14.97 0.25 -8.26
N SER A 37 -15.26 -0.82 -8.99
CA SER A 37 -16.25 -1.82 -8.56
C SER A 37 -15.72 -2.79 -7.52
N GLY A 38 -14.45 -2.68 -7.09
CA GLY A 38 -13.80 -3.57 -6.12
C GLY A 38 -13.32 -4.88 -6.72
N ASP A 39 -13.42 -5.07 -8.03
CA ASP A 39 -12.89 -6.26 -8.72
C ASP A 39 -11.40 -6.05 -9.04
N SER A 40 -10.59 -6.19 -7.99
CA SER A 40 -9.14 -6.02 -8.10
C SER A 40 -8.48 -7.09 -8.99
N ALA A 41 -9.06 -8.29 -9.07
CA ALA A 41 -8.55 -9.35 -9.93
C ALA A 41 -8.74 -8.99 -11.41
N ALA A 42 -9.93 -8.54 -11.81
CA ALA A 42 -10.15 -8.02 -13.16
C ALA A 42 -9.29 -6.78 -13.44
N ALA A 43 -9.14 -5.86 -12.49
CA ALA A 43 -8.28 -4.68 -12.68
C ALA A 43 -6.83 -5.06 -13.00
N LEU A 44 -6.26 -6.07 -12.35
CA LEU A 44 -4.92 -6.58 -12.62
C LEU A 44 -4.77 -7.08 -14.05
N THR A 45 -5.79 -7.76 -14.60
CA THR A 45 -5.74 -8.29 -15.99
C THR A 45 -5.61 -7.19 -17.04
N TYR A 46 -6.04 -5.98 -16.72
CA TYR A 46 -5.90 -4.81 -17.59
C TYR A 46 -4.61 -4.02 -17.33
N PHE A 47 -4.25 -3.79 -16.06
CA PHE A 47 -3.12 -2.91 -15.73
C PHE A 47 -1.76 -3.58 -15.92
N GLU A 48 -1.62 -4.88 -15.65
CA GLU A 48 -0.35 -5.60 -15.84
C GLU A 48 0.13 -5.57 -17.31
N PRO A 49 -0.71 -5.85 -18.33
CA PRO A 49 -0.30 -5.72 -19.73
C PRO A 49 0.09 -4.29 -20.13
N ILE A 50 -0.66 -3.27 -19.65
CA ILE A 50 -0.34 -1.87 -19.94
C ILE A 50 1.02 -1.52 -19.34
N ALA A 51 1.25 -1.83 -18.05
CA ALA A 51 2.51 -1.55 -17.36
C ALA A 51 3.71 -2.24 -18.01
N LYS A 52 3.49 -3.40 -18.64
CA LYS A 52 4.50 -4.18 -19.38
C LYS A 52 4.81 -3.58 -20.75
N ARG A 53 3.78 -3.16 -21.47
CA ARG A 53 3.87 -2.63 -22.83
C ARG A 53 4.34 -1.16 -22.84
N ASP A 54 3.77 -0.36 -21.94
CA ASP A 54 4.09 1.06 -21.76
C ASP A 54 4.31 1.40 -20.28
N PRO A 55 5.50 1.14 -19.75
CA PRO A 55 5.82 1.39 -18.36
C PRO A 55 5.81 2.89 -17.98
N ASN A 56 5.78 3.79 -18.96
CA ASN A 56 5.73 5.23 -18.77
C ASN A 56 4.33 5.81 -18.98
N TYR A 57 3.31 4.94 -19.15
CA TYR A 57 1.95 5.40 -19.33
C TYR A 57 1.49 6.23 -18.13
N ILE A 58 1.05 7.44 -18.41
CA ILE A 58 0.46 8.38 -17.45
C ILE A 58 -1.01 8.56 -17.83
N ALA A 59 -1.90 8.43 -16.85
CA ALA A 59 -3.31 8.66 -17.06
C ALA A 59 -3.55 10.10 -17.52
N PRO A 60 -4.34 10.32 -18.59
CA PRO A 60 -4.48 11.62 -19.24
C PRO A 60 -5.44 12.55 -18.45
N PHE A 61 -5.14 12.83 -17.17
CA PHE A 61 -5.98 13.68 -16.32
C PHE A 61 -5.17 14.80 -15.72
N SER A 62 -5.65 16.04 -15.85
CA SER A 62 -4.92 17.22 -15.46
C SER A 62 -4.86 17.42 -13.93
N SER A 63 -5.94 17.07 -13.22
CA SER A 63 -6.07 17.37 -11.78
C SER A 63 -5.35 16.38 -10.86
N PHE A 64 -5.32 15.09 -11.26
CA PHE A 64 -4.58 14.03 -10.58
C PHE A 64 -3.69 13.33 -11.60
N ARG A 65 -2.42 13.65 -11.55
CA ARG A 65 -1.45 13.02 -12.44
C ARG A 65 -0.97 11.71 -11.82
N GLU A 66 -1.43 10.59 -12.38
CA GLU A 66 -1.14 9.25 -11.90
C GLU A 66 -0.50 8.41 -13.01
N SER A 67 0.48 7.58 -12.66
CA SER A 67 1.09 6.63 -13.58
C SER A 67 0.32 5.31 -13.58
N ILE A 68 0.57 4.46 -14.58
CA ILE A 68 0.02 3.09 -14.60
C ILE A 68 0.43 2.29 -13.34
N TRP A 69 1.60 2.61 -12.76
CA TRP A 69 2.10 1.96 -11.56
C TRP A 69 1.28 2.30 -10.31
N THR A 70 0.65 3.47 -10.27
CA THR A 70 -0.29 3.85 -9.20
C THR A 70 -1.52 2.94 -9.25
N TYR A 71 -2.12 2.77 -10.42
CA TYR A 71 -3.29 1.91 -10.61
C TYR A 71 -2.98 0.44 -10.38
N LEU A 72 -1.83 -0.04 -10.89
CA LEU A 72 -1.38 -1.40 -10.67
C LEU A 72 -1.13 -1.66 -9.17
N GLY A 73 -0.42 -0.76 -8.50
CA GLY A 73 -0.15 -0.87 -7.06
C GLY A 73 -1.42 -0.89 -6.20
N ARG A 74 -2.41 -0.09 -6.56
CA ARG A 74 -3.73 -0.08 -5.91
C ARG A 74 -4.48 -1.41 -6.10
N ALA A 75 -4.52 -1.94 -7.32
CA ALA A 75 -5.14 -3.22 -7.60
C ALA A 75 -4.43 -4.38 -6.86
N GLN A 76 -3.09 -4.35 -6.80
CA GLN A 76 -2.28 -5.30 -6.04
C GLN A 76 -2.56 -5.19 -4.52
N TYR A 77 -2.65 -3.97 -3.98
CA TYR A 77 -3.03 -3.74 -2.59
C TYR A 77 -4.39 -4.33 -2.25
N GLN A 78 -5.41 -4.06 -3.05
CA GLN A 78 -6.77 -4.57 -2.87
C GLN A 78 -6.83 -6.10 -3.02
N SER A 79 -5.95 -6.70 -3.85
CA SER A 79 -5.82 -8.15 -3.99
C SER A 79 -4.99 -8.81 -2.88
N GLY A 80 -4.47 -8.05 -1.91
CA GLY A 80 -3.61 -8.56 -0.84
C GLY A 80 -2.17 -8.86 -1.27
N LYS A 81 -1.76 -8.53 -2.51
CA LYS A 81 -0.40 -8.68 -3.03
C LYS A 81 0.48 -7.51 -2.55
N LEU A 82 0.73 -7.46 -1.23
CA LEU A 82 1.30 -6.27 -0.58
C LEU A 82 2.75 -5.98 -0.99
N VAL A 83 3.56 -7.00 -1.23
CA VAL A 83 4.97 -6.84 -1.63
C VAL A 83 5.05 -6.25 -3.05
N GLU A 84 4.24 -6.78 -3.97
CA GLU A 84 4.13 -6.29 -5.34
C GLU A 84 3.54 -4.87 -5.36
N ALA A 85 2.52 -4.62 -4.54
CA ALA A 85 1.92 -3.29 -4.40
C ALA A 85 2.96 -2.25 -3.98
N LYS A 86 3.79 -2.56 -2.98
CA LYS A 86 4.88 -1.69 -2.54
C LYS A 86 5.82 -1.35 -3.70
N SER A 87 6.30 -2.36 -4.41
CA SER A 87 7.22 -2.16 -5.55
C SER A 87 6.60 -1.29 -6.65
N SER A 88 5.33 -1.53 -6.99
CA SER A 88 4.63 -0.75 -8.01
C SER A 88 4.44 0.71 -7.58
N LEU A 89 4.06 0.95 -6.32
CA LEU A 89 3.84 2.30 -5.78
C LEU A 89 5.14 3.09 -5.63
N GLU A 90 6.24 2.46 -5.24
CA GLU A 90 7.58 3.07 -5.24
C GLU A 90 7.99 3.48 -6.66
N ARG A 91 7.69 2.65 -7.66
CA ARG A 91 7.93 2.98 -9.06
C ARG A 91 7.03 4.13 -9.54
N ALA A 92 5.76 4.17 -9.11
CA ALA A 92 4.88 5.31 -9.38
C ALA A 92 5.48 6.62 -8.87
N LEU A 93 5.97 6.64 -7.63
CA LEU A 93 6.57 7.82 -7.01
C LEU A 93 7.93 8.19 -7.63
N SER A 94 8.68 7.24 -8.20
CA SER A 94 9.89 7.57 -8.95
C SER A 94 9.57 8.31 -10.26
N GLN A 95 8.41 8.07 -10.86
CA GLN A 95 7.95 8.77 -12.07
C GLN A 95 7.23 10.09 -11.74
N ILE A 96 6.39 10.07 -10.71
CA ILE A 96 5.59 11.22 -10.28
C ILE A 96 5.75 11.41 -8.77
N PRO A 97 6.78 12.13 -8.31
CA PRO A 97 7.07 12.30 -6.87
C PRO A 97 5.93 12.92 -6.05
N ASN A 98 5.03 13.67 -6.69
CA ASN A 98 3.91 14.33 -6.05
C ASN A 98 2.57 13.60 -6.20
N ASP A 99 2.58 12.34 -6.65
CA ASP A 99 1.38 11.51 -6.71
C ASP A 99 0.89 11.21 -5.29
N SER A 100 -0.16 11.93 -4.88
CA SER A 100 -0.73 11.82 -3.53
C SER A 100 -1.44 10.49 -3.29
N VAL A 101 -2.01 9.90 -4.36
CA VAL A 101 -2.69 8.61 -4.30
C VAL A 101 -1.66 7.48 -4.14
N ALA A 102 -0.56 7.54 -4.89
CA ALA A 102 0.54 6.58 -4.72
C ALA A 102 1.15 6.68 -3.32
N LYS A 103 1.33 7.89 -2.76
CA LYS A 103 1.80 8.09 -1.38
C LYS A 103 0.86 7.46 -0.37
N LEU A 104 -0.45 7.67 -0.52
CA LEU A 104 -1.45 7.08 0.37
C LEU A 104 -1.37 5.56 0.35
N TYR A 105 -1.46 4.94 -0.82
CA TYR A 105 -1.44 3.49 -0.93
C TYR A 105 -0.11 2.87 -0.53
N LEU A 106 1.02 3.54 -0.72
CA LEU A 106 2.32 3.10 -0.23
C LEU A 106 2.36 3.10 1.31
N ALA A 107 1.87 4.17 1.95
CA ALA A 107 1.77 4.24 3.41
C ALA A 107 0.84 3.16 3.98
N LEU A 108 -0.33 2.95 3.37
CA LEU A 108 -1.25 1.86 3.73
C LEU A 108 -0.61 0.48 3.56
N THR A 109 0.13 0.27 2.46
CA THR A 109 0.84 -0.99 2.19
C THR A 109 1.90 -1.27 3.24
N ASN A 110 2.74 -0.28 3.55
CA ASN A 110 3.77 -0.39 4.58
C ASN A 110 3.15 -0.71 5.95
N LEU A 111 2.06 -0.06 6.30
CA LEU A 111 1.36 -0.30 7.56
C LEU A 111 0.76 -1.71 7.63
N ARG A 112 0.13 -2.20 6.55
CA ARG A 112 -0.41 -3.57 6.47
C ARG A 112 0.69 -4.64 6.54
N LEU A 113 1.80 -4.47 5.85
CA LEU A 113 2.93 -5.39 5.91
C LEU A 113 3.42 -5.58 7.34
N GLN A 114 3.57 -4.48 8.10
CA GLN A 114 4.02 -4.53 9.49
C GLN A 114 3.03 -5.21 10.44
N THR A 115 1.74 -5.16 10.13
CA THR A 115 0.69 -5.75 10.96
C THR A 115 0.46 -7.23 10.65
N THR A 116 0.76 -7.66 9.43
CA THR A 116 0.57 -9.06 9.01
C THR A 116 1.69 -9.97 9.53
N GLU A 117 2.90 -9.46 9.74
CA GLU A 117 4.03 -10.24 10.27
C GLU A 117 3.86 -10.70 11.73
N LYS A 118 2.86 -10.20 12.48
CA LYS A 118 2.64 -10.54 13.90
C LYS A 118 1.80 -11.79 14.17
N ALA A 119 1.43 -12.57 13.19
CA ALA A 119 0.54 -13.73 13.35
C ALA A 119 1.25 -15.05 13.68
N THR A 120 2.45 -15.04 14.29
CA THR A 120 2.99 -16.24 14.93
C THR A 120 2.45 -16.33 16.35
N ASN A 121 1.82 -17.46 16.69
CA ASN A 121 1.39 -17.74 18.07
C ASN A 121 2.63 -18.26 18.85
N PRO A 122 3.37 -17.40 19.57
CA PRO A 122 4.63 -17.77 20.22
C PRO A 122 4.37 -18.71 21.42
N PHE A 123 5.33 -19.57 21.72
CA PHE A 123 5.21 -20.50 22.84
C PHE A 123 5.21 -19.78 24.19
N THR A 124 4.27 -20.18 25.06
CA THR A 124 4.28 -19.76 26.46
C THR A 124 5.27 -20.62 27.27
N LEU A 125 5.63 -20.16 28.48
CA LEU A 125 6.43 -20.92 29.40
C LEU A 125 5.79 -22.29 29.73
N GLN A 126 4.46 -22.31 29.81
CA GLN A 126 3.67 -23.53 30.09
C GLN A 126 3.77 -24.52 28.93
N ASP A 127 3.68 -24.05 27.68
CA ASP A 127 3.77 -24.92 26.50
C ASP A 127 5.13 -25.62 26.45
N ILE A 128 6.23 -24.89 26.67
CA ILE A 128 7.56 -25.44 26.66
C ILE A 128 7.76 -26.41 27.84
N SER A 129 7.31 -26.01 29.03
CA SER A 129 7.41 -26.88 30.22
C SER A 129 6.59 -28.16 30.06
N PHE A 130 5.43 -28.08 29.42
CA PHE A 130 4.61 -29.25 29.11
C PHE A 130 5.32 -30.18 28.12
N ALA A 131 5.82 -29.66 27.02
CA ALA A 131 6.55 -30.46 26.02
C ALA A 131 7.74 -31.19 26.61
N LEU A 132 8.51 -30.53 27.49
CA LEU A 132 9.67 -31.15 28.17
C LEU A 132 9.24 -32.26 29.14
N ARG A 133 8.18 -32.09 29.91
CA ARG A 133 7.64 -33.12 30.81
C ARG A 133 7.11 -34.33 30.05
N GLU A 134 6.55 -34.12 28.85
CA GLU A 134 6.13 -35.17 27.91
C GLU A 134 7.34 -35.81 27.17
N ARG A 135 8.56 -35.54 27.62
CA ARG A 135 9.84 -36.11 27.11
C ARG A 135 10.14 -35.74 25.67
N VAL A 136 9.63 -34.59 25.16
CA VAL A 136 10.11 -34.04 23.89
C VAL A 136 11.55 -33.57 24.06
N GLU A 137 12.42 -34.02 23.18
CA GLU A 137 13.85 -33.67 23.25
C GLU A 137 14.06 -32.15 23.23
N PRO A 138 14.94 -31.59 24.11
CA PRO A 138 15.22 -30.16 24.17
C PRO A 138 15.64 -29.56 22.83
N LYS A 139 16.41 -30.31 22.01
CA LYS A 139 16.79 -29.87 20.64
C LYS A 139 15.58 -29.68 19.71
N ARG A 140 14.57 -30.55 19.82
CA ARG A 140 13.36 -30.43 19.05
C ARG A 140 12.49 -29.25 19.51
N VAL A 141 12.41 -29.06 20.84
CA VAL A 141 11.75 -27.88 21.42
C VAL A 141 12.46 -26.59 20.95
N ALA A 142 13.79 -26.54 20.95
CA ALA A 142 14.57 -25.42 20.46
C ALA A 142 14.28 -25.11 18.97
N ALA A 143 14.13 -26.13 18.11
CA ALA A 143 13.76 -25.92 16.70
C ALA A 143 12.40 -25.25 16.57
N LEU A 144 11.40 -25.70 17.33
CA LEU A 144 10.05 -25.13 17.32
C LEU A 144 10.03 -23.69 17.88
N VAL A 145 10.84 -23.43 18.92
CA VAL A 145 10.99 -22.09 19.51
C VAL A 145 11.66 -21.13 18.52
N ARG A 146 12.61 -21.58 17.70
CA ARG A 146 13.17 -20.76 16.60
C ARG A 146 12.13 -20.36 15.58
N GLU A 147 11.23 -21.25 15.24
CA GLU A 147 10.20 -21.03 14.23
C GLU A 147 9.09 -20.07 14.73
N ARG A 148 8.62 -20.27 15.96
CA ARG A 148 7.44 -19.56 16.50
C ARG A 148 7.73 -18.48 17.51
N GLY A 149 8.94 -18.46 18.08
CA GLY A 149 9.31 -17.56 19.17
C GLY A 149 8.75 -17.95 20.53
N VAL A 150 8.99 -17.11 21.54
CA VAL A 150 8.46 -17.26 22.90
C VAL A 150 7.73 -16.01 23.37
N ALA A 151 6.65 -16.21 24.15
CA ALA A 151 5.75 -15.14 24.64
C ALA A 151 6.08 -14.67 26.08
N PHE A 152 7.19 -15.13 26.68
CA PHE A 152 7.56 -14.82 28.05
C PHE A 152 9.00 -14.31 28.17
N ASP A 153 9.29 -13.63 29.28
CA ASP A 153 10.65 -13.21 29.62
C ASP A 153 11.40 -14.31 30.36
N LEU A 154 12.66 -14.56 29.96
CA LEU A 154 13.51 -15.55 30.64
C LEU A 154 14.11 -14.89 31.88
N THR A 155 13.39 -15.00 33.00
CA THR A 155 13.85 -14.62 34.34
C THR A 155 14.54 -15.80 35.01
N ALA A 156 15.26 -15.58 36.11
CA ALA A 156 15.86 -16.66 36.91
C ALA A 156 14.81 -17.69 37.37
N GLU A 157 13.57 -17.24 37.62
CA GLU A 157 12.48 -18.10 38.02
C GLU A 157 11.98 -18.96 36.85
N SER A 158 11.71 -18.35 35.67
CA SER A 158 11.27 -19.10 34.50
C SER A 158 12.36 -20.05 33.99
N GLU A 159 13.66 -19.68 34.06
CA GLU A 159 14.77 -20.57 33.76
C GLU A 159 14.81 -21.76 34.71
N SER A 160 14.64 -21.54 36.03
CA SER A 160 14.54 -22.60 37.02
C SER A 160 13.38 -23.57 36.76
N GLN A 161 12.20 -23.02 36.34
CA GLN A 161 11.05 -23.85 35.99
C GLN A 161 11.30 -24.70 34.74
N LEU A 162 11.92 -24.14 33.71
CA LEU A 162 12.30 -24.89 32.50
C LEU A 162 13.33 -25.99 32.79
N ARG A 163 14.36 -25.71 33.60
CA ARG A 163 15.35 -26.71 34.02
C ARG A 163 14.71 -27.85 34.82
N LYS A 164 13.80 -27.57 35.73
CA LYS A 164 13.01 -28.57 36.45
C LYS A 164 12.14 -29.41 35.52
N ALA A 165 11.70 -28.85 34.42
CA ALA A 165 10.92 -29.56 33.41
C ALA A 165 11.77 -30.40 32.45
N GLY A 166 13.13 -30.25 32.46
CA GLY A 166 14.04 -31.02 31.63
C GLY A 166 14.80 -30.22 30.57
N ALA A 167 14.78 -28.88 30.63
CA ALA A 167 15.57 -28.04 29.73
C ALA A 167 17.07 -28.20 30.01
N ASP A 168 17.87 -28.39 28.97
CA ASP A 168 19.32 -28.34 28.99
C ASP A 168 19.84 -26.90 28.71
N ASP A 169 21.16 -26.73 28.87
CA ASP A 169 21.80 -25.44 28.63
C ASP A 169 21.62 -24.97 27.18
N PHE A 170 21.60 -25.89 26.22
CA PHE A 170 21.39 -25.56 24.81
C PHE A 170 20.03 -24.92 24.57
N LEU A 171 18.95 -25.48 25.13
CA LEU A 171 17.59 -24.90 24.98
C LEU A 171 17.49 -23.53 25.69
N ILE A 172 18.07 -23.39 26.87
CA ILE A 172 18.09 -22.13 27.61
C ILE A 172 18.82 -21.04 26.82
N ASP A 173 19.97 -21.34 26.22
CA ASP A 173 20.75 -20.39 25.43
C ASP A 173 20.03 -20.02 24.13
N GLU A 174 19.34 -20.98 23.50
CA GLU A 174 18.52 -20.69 22.32
C GLU A 174 17.34 -19.76 22.68
N ILE A 175 16.65 -19.97 23.78
CA ILE A 175 15.59 -19.07 24.25
C ILE A 175 16.14 -17.67 24.52
N LYS A 176 17.33 -17.54 25.16
CA LYS A 176 18.02 -16.26 25.41
C LYS A 176 18.29 -15.53 24.09
N LYS A 177 18.83 -16.24 23.10
CA LYS A 177 19.13 -15.68 21.77
C LYS A 177 17.88 -15.21 21.07
N ILE A 178 16.84 -16.04 21.02
CA ILE A 178 15.56 -15.71 20.38
C ILE A 178 14.91 -14.49 21.04
N ARG A 179 14.96 -14.40 22.37
CA ARG A 179 14.46 -13.23 23.10
C ARG A 179 15.25 -11.95 22.78
N ALA A 180 16.58 -12.06 22.73
CA ALA A 180 17.43 -10.92 22.36
C ALA A 180 17.13 -10.43 20.93
N ASP A 181 16.95 -11.35 19.99
CA ASP A 181 16.61 -11.05 18.60
C ASP A 181 15.17 -10.48 18.50
N ALA A 182 14.21 -11.05 19.25
CA ALA A 182 12.85 -10.53 19.32
C ALA A 182 12.79 -9.11 19.89
N LEU A 183 13.62 -8.79 20.90
CA LEU A 183 13.71 -7.42 21.45
C LEU A 183 14.30 -6.43 20.45
N LYS A 184 15.31 -6.85 19.66
CA LYS A 184 15.85 -6.03 18.57
C LYS A 184 14.80 -5.80 17.47
N GLN A 185 14.15 -6.88 17.04
CA GLN A 185 13.06 -6.81 16.04
C GLN A 185 11.90 -5.92 16.52
N ARG A 186 11.51 -6.04 17.80
CA ARG A 186 10.46 -5.19 18.37
C ARG A 186 10.80 -3.71 18.31
N LYS A 187 12.02 -3.32 18.70
CA LYS A 187 12.47 -1.92 18.60
C LYS A 187 12.50 -1.45 17.15
N THR A 188 12.96 -2.30 16.23
CA THR A 188 12.94 -1.98 14.79
C THR A 188 11.50 -1.83 14.28
N SER A 189 10.59 -2.76 14.64
CA SER A 189 9.18 -2.72 14.25
C SER A 189 8.46 -1.50 14.83
N GLU A 190 8.74 -1.12 16.08
CA GLU A 190 8.18 0.08 16.70
C GLU A 190 8.66 1.36 15.97
N SER A 191 9.94 1.40 15.59
CA SER A 191 10.51 2.51 14.81
C SER A 191 9.88 2.56 13.40
N GLN A 192 9.75 1.41 12.73
CA GLN A 192 9.11 1.30 11.41
C GLN A 192 7.63 1.68 11.46
N LEU A 193 6.91 1.24 12.50
CA LEU A 193 5.51 1.62 12.70
C LEU A 193 5.37 3.13 12.88
N GLY A 194 6.24 3.73 13.69
CA GLY A 194 6.29 5.18 13.85
C GLY A 194 6.59 5.92 12.54
N GLN A 195 7.47 5.37 11.70
CA GLN A 195 7.75 5.93 10.38
C GLN A 195 6.55 5.81 9.45
N SER A 196 5.93 4.63 9.34
CA SER A 196 4.74 4.42 8.49
C SER A 196 3.54 5.25 8.94
N THR A 197 3.41 5.48 10.24
CA THR A 197 2.40 6.40 10.79
C THR A 197 2.62 7.84 10.29
N LYS A 198 3.87 8.32 10.29
CA LYS A 198 4.22 9.64 9.75
C LYS A 198 3.99 9.73 8.24
N GLU A 199 4.33 8.68 7.51
CA GLU A 199 4.10 8.60 6.06
C GLU A 199 2.61 8.66 5.73
N LEU A 200 1.77 7.94 6.49
CA LEU A 200 0.32 8.00 6.31
C LEU A 200 -0.23 9.40 6.62
N ALA A 201 0.21 10.04 7.70
CA ALA A 201 -0.20 11.41 8.04
C ALA A 201 0.21 12.41 6.93
N ALA A 202 1.42 12.28 6.40
CA ALA A 202 1.90 13.12 5.30
C ALA A 202 1.10 12.89 4.00
N ALA A 203 0.74 11.63 3.70
CA ALA A 203 -0.06 11.30 2.54
C ALA A 203 -1.50 11.84 2.65
N LEU A 204 -2.13 11.72 3.81
CA LEU A 204 -3.45 12.30 4.07
C LEU A 204 -3.43 13.83 3.94
N THR A 205 -2.37 14.48 4.42
CA THR A 205 -2.18 15.92 4.26
C THR A 205 -2.04 16.31 2.79
N ALA A 206 -1.26 15.57 2.02
CA ALA A 206 -1.08 15.83 0.58
C ALA A 206 -2.40 15.69 -0.21
N ILE A 207 -3.24 14.71 0.13
CA ILE A 207 -4.57 14.56 -0.49
C ILE A 207 -5.47 15.75 -0.10
N ARG A 208 -5.48 16.15 1.17
CA ARG A 208 -6.24 17.31 1.60
C ARG A 208 -5.86 18.57 0.81
N ASP A 209 -4.56 18.84 0.73
CA ASP A 209 -4.05 20.04 0.05
C ASP A 209 -4.41 20.02 -1.45
N GLN A 210 -4.42 18.85 -2.08
CA GLN A 210 -4.82 18.68 -3.47
C GLN A 210 -6.34 18.89 -3.65
N LEU A 211 -7.18 18.39 -2.74
CA LEU A 211 -8.62 18.64 -2.75
C LEU A 211 -8.93 20.13 -2.52
N ASP A 212 -8.19 20.80 -1.64
CA ASP A 212 -8.33 22.23 -1.39
C ASP A 212 -7.96 23.05 -2.64
N TYR A 213 -6.88 22.66 -3.34
CA TYR A 213 -6.53 23.27 -4.63
C TYR A 213 -7.64 23.09 -5.66
N LEU A 214 -8.19 21.89 -5.84
CA LEU A 214 -9.29 21.63 -6.78
C LEU A 214 -10.53 22.46 -6.47
N ASN A 215 -10.88 22.62 -5.20
CA ASN A 215 -12.02 23.45 -4.81
C ASN A 215 -11.77 24.93 -5.05
N SER A 216 -10.54 25.42 -4.86
CA SER A 216 -10.18 26.83 -5.13
C SER A 216 -10.26 27.17 -6.62
N THR A 217 -10.07 26.20 -7.51
CA THR A 217 -10.14 26.39 -8.96
C THR A 217 -11.55 26.24 -9.53
N ARG A 218 -12.48 25.63 -8.79
CA ARG A 218 -13.90 25.47 -9.16
C ARG A 218 -14.71 26.70 -8.77
N GLN A 219 -14.64 27.77 -9.54
CA GLN A 219 -15.41 29.00 -9.27
C GLN A 219 -16.92 28.74 -9.46
N GLY A 220 -17.70 29.02 -8.40
CA GLY A 220 -19.17 29.12 -8.47
C GLY A 220 -19.96 27.88 -8.05
N ILE A 221 -19.36 26.86 -7.51
CA ILE A 221 -20.08 25.68 -6.99
C ILE A 221 -20.35 25.90 -5.49
N PHE A 222 -21.63 26.09 -5.12
CA PHE A 222 -22.09 26.24 -3.72
C PHE A 222 -22.04 24.93 -2.92
N TRP A 223 -21.80 23.79 -3.56
CA TRP A 223 -21.75 22.48 -2.94
C TRP A 223 -20.30 21.97 -2.88
N ASP A 224 -19.86 21.54 -1.70
CA ASP A 224 -18.54 20.94 -1.48
C ASP A 224 -18.66 19.39 -1.54
N PRO A 225 -18.42 18.77 -2.70
CA PRO A 225 -18.52 17.31 -2.83
C PRO A 225 -17.49 16.57 -1.98
N ASN A 226 -16.42 17.28 -1.56
CA ASN A 226 -15.28 16.70 -0.85
C ASN A 226 -15.38 16.82 0.68
N LYS A 227 -16.50 17.37 1.20
CA LYS A 227 -16.67 17.63 2.64
C LYS A 227 -16.51 16.37 3.48
N GLU A 228 -17.04 15.24 3.01
CA GLU A 228 -16.95 13.98 3.73
C GLU A 228 -15.52 13.46 3.74
N ILE A 229 -14.82 13.46 2.60
CA ILE A 229 -13.42 13.03 2.50
C ILE A 229 -12.54 13.90 3.38
N ARG A 230 -12.73 15.22 3.40
CA ARG A 230 -11.97 16.11 4.28
C ARG A 230 -12.21 15.84 5.76
N SER A 231 -13.47 15.57 6.14
CA SER A 231 -13.81 15.16 7.50
C SER A 231 -13.09 13.87 7.90
N GLN A 232 -13.03 12.88 7.01
CA GLN A 232 -12.35 11.62 7.24
C GLN A 232 -10.81 11.81 7.27
N ILE A 233 -10.25 12.69 6.44
CA ILE A 233 -8.83 13.04 6.52
C ILE A 233 -8.52 13.65 7.88
N GLN A 234 -9.32 14.58 8.37
CA GLN A 234 -9.12 15.19 9.68
C GLN A 234 -9.22 14.14 10.80
N THR A 235 -10.17 13.21 10.69
CA THR A 235 -10.30 12.08 11.62
C THR A 235 -9.04 11.21 11.61
N GLY A 236 -8.55 10.82 10.43
CA GLY A 236 -7.32 10.05 10.29
C GLY A 236 -6.10 10.74 10.89
N LEU A 237 -5.93 12.03 10.62
CA LEU A 237 -4.84 12.83 11.19
C LEU A 237 -4.94 12.91 12.72
N SER A 238 -6.13 13.06 13.27
CA SER A 238 -6.35 13.09 14.72
C SER A 238 -6.00 11.75 15.38
N LEU A 239 -6.36 10.63 14.75
CA LEU A 239 -6.02 9.29 15.24
C LEU A 239 -4.51 9.03 15.25
N LEU A 240 -3.78 9.55 14.25
CA LEU A 240 -2.33 9.38 14.13
C LEU A 240 -1.54 10.33 15.05
N SER A 241 -2.09 11.48 15.43
CA SER A 241 -1.46 12.46 16.30
C SER A 241 -1.73 12.25 17.79
N ALA A 242 -2.57 11.29 18.15
CA ALA A 242 -2.86 10.95 19.55
C ALA A 242 -1.59 10.43 20.26
N PRO A 243 -1.45 10.59 21.58
CA PRO A 243 -0.33 10.04 22.36
C PRO A 243 -0.18 8.52 22.23
N GLN A 244 -1.29 7.82 22.01
CA GLN A 244 -1.35 6.42 21.61
C GLN A 244 -2.12 6.34 20.30
N PRO A 245 -1.44 6.33 19.15
CA PRO A 245 -2.09 6.33 17.85
C PRO A 245 -2.94 5.06 17.65
N ASP A 246 -4.20 5.25 17.27
CA ASP A 246 -5.06 4.15 16.80
C ASP A 246 -4.82 3.94 15.31
N TRP A 247 -3.71 3.27 15.01
CA TRP A 247 -3.28 3.03 13.64
C TRP A 247 -4.18 2.02 12.89
N GLN A 248 -4.92 1.13 13.58
CA GLN A 248 -5.89 0.25 12.93
C GLN A 248 -7.07 1.04 12.37
N LYS A 249 -7.59 1.96 13.17
CA LYS A 249 -8.66 2.84 12.75
C LYS A 249 -8.18 3.86 11.71
N ALA A 250 -6.95 4.36 11.85
CA ALA A 250 -6.34 5.23 10.85
C ALA A 250 -6.11 4.50 9.51
N LEU A 251 -5.73 3.21 9.55
CA LEU A 251 -5.61 2.37 8.36
C LEU A 251 -6.95 2.24 7.64
N SER A 252 -8.02 1.83 8.35
CA SER A 252 -9.36 1.69 7.75
C SER A 252 -9.90 3.02 7.22
N THR A 253 -9.62 4.12 7.91
CA THR A 253 -9.95 5.48 7.44
C THR A 253 -9.19 5.82 6.14
N GLY A 254 -7.90 5.52 6.07
CA GLY A 254 -7.09 5.72 4.87
C GLY A 254 -7.55 4.86 3.68
N GLU A 255 -7.94 3.62 3.93
CA GLU A 255 -8.51 2.73 2.92
C GLU A 255 -9.83 3.28 2.36
N TRP A 256 -10.71 3.74 3.23
CA TRP A 256 -11.97 4.39 2.84
C TRP A 256 -11.71 5.65 1.98
N ILE A 257 -10.76 6.51 2.39
CA ILE A 257 -10.35 7.69 1.62
C ILE A 257 -9.81 7.26 0.25
N GLY A 258 -8.94 6.26 0.21
CA GLY A 258 -8.34 5.75 -1.03
C GLY A 258 -9.36 5.20 -2.04
N GLN A 259 -10.45 4.60 -1.56
CA GLN A 259 -11.55 4.17 -2.42
C GLN A 259 -12.37 5.37 -2.91
N ARG A 260 -12.68 6.31 -2.04
CA ARG A 260 -13.53 7.46 -2.33
C ARG A 260 -12.86 8.49 -3.24
N ILE A 261 -11.54 8.66 -3.15
CA ILE A 261 -10.80 9.61 -3.97
C ILE A 261 -10.95 9.33 -5.47
N GLU A 262 -11.19 8.10 -5.86
CA GLU A 262 -11.42 7.73 -7.27
C GLU A 262 -12.72 8.31 -7.83
N GLU A 263 -13.76 8.36 -7.00
CA GLU A 263 -15.03 8.99 -7.39
C GLU A 263 -14.83 10.49 -7.61
N GLU A 264 -14.01 11.13 -6.75
CA GLU A 264 -13.68 12.55 -6.88
C GLU A 264 -12.84 12.85 -8.13
N ILE A 265 -11.90 11.97 -8.46
CA ILE A 265 -11.13 12.06 -9.71
C ILE A 265 -12.07 11.97 -10.91
N ASP A 266 -13.05 11.09 -10.88
CA ASP A 266 -14.03 10.96 -11.97
C ASP A 266 -14.94 12.19 -12.10
N LEU A 267 -15.39 12.77 -10.99
CA LEU A 267 -16.15 13.99 -11.00
C LEU A 267 -15.35 15.16 -11.59
N ALA A 268 -14.11 15.33 -11.13
CA ALA A 268 -13.21 16.36 -11.65
C ALA A 268 -13.02 16.25 -13.18
N ARG A 269 -12.87 15.03 -13.68
CA ARG A 269 -12.73 14.76 -15.14
C ARG A 269 -13.96 15.12 -15.95
N ARG A 270 -15.14 14.83 -15.42
CA ARG A 270 -16.40 15.19 -16.11
C ARG A 270 -16.54 16.69 -16.22
N ASP A 271 -16.20 17.40 -15.13
CA ASP A 271 -16.24 18.86 -15.09
C ASP A 271 -15.26 19.48 -16.11
N GLU A 272 -14.01 18.97 -16.18
CA GLU A 272 -13.02 19.42 -17.17
C GLU A 272 -13.47 19.15 -18.61
N ALA A 273 -14.00 17.95 -18.88
CA ALA A 273 -14.52 17.62 -20.22
C ALA A 273 -15.71 18.47 -20.63
N GLU A 274 -16.56 18.86 -19.67
CA GLU A 274 -17.68 19.75 -19.94
C GLU A 274 -17.22 21.17 -20.18
N GLU A 275 -16.25 21.68 -19.45
CA GLU A 275 -15.67 23.01 -19.65
C GLU A 275 -14.97 23.12 -21.00
N LEU A 276 -14.20 22.12 -21.43
CA LEU A 276 -13.60 22.07 -22.77
C LEU A 276 -14.68 22.15 -23.88
N ARG A 277 -15.78 21.39 -23.76
CA ARG A 277 -16.87 21.43 -24.70
C ARG A 277 -17.56 22.79 -24.72
N ARG A 278 -17.63 23.50 -23.59
CA ARG A 278 -18.18 24.87 -23.54
C ARG A 278 -17.27 25.88 -24.26
N GLN A 279 -15.94 25.70 -24.13
CA GLN A 279 -14.95 26.56 -24.81
C GLN A 279 -14.96 26.33 -26.32
N GLU A 280 -15.10 25.09 -26.78
CA GLU A 280 -15.20 24.77 -28.23
C GLU A 280 -16.50 25.30 -28.91
N ARG A 281 -17.53 25.58 -28.12
CA ARG A 281 -18.81 26.12 -28.63
C ARG A 281 -18.87 27.65 -28.63
N ARG A 282 -17.88 28.33 -28.05
CA ARG A 282 -17.73 29.80 -28.07
C ARG A 282 -16.84 30.27 -29.21
#